data_235de5ce5a8ea898b40f622aaefda806
#
_entry.id   235de5ce5a8ea898b40f622aaefda806
#
_cell.length_a   1.000
_cell.length_b   1.000
_cell.length_c   1.000
_cell.angle_alpha   90.00
_cell.angle_beta   90.00
_cell.angle_gamma   90.00
#
_symmetry.space_group_name_H-M   'P 1'
#
loop_
_entity.id
_entity.type
_entity.pdbx_description
1 polymer ?
#
loop_
_entity_poly.entity_id
_entity_poly.type
_entity_poly.pdbx_seq_one_letter_code
_entity_poly.pdbx_strand_id
1 'polypeptide(L)'
;MGAWYWIGLCAGLGAGAGVLLAGLAGATRAALIAAGVVALAAGAGIGFAIDGRWPGGWGDVAAGILGGLAGALGAAQVVSGALRRGGTRGGLAVLVAGVALLVAALALVPALGYLEALALPALAARLRKRAPERYAGLRTLAKD
;
A
#
# COMPACT_ATOMS: atom_id res chain seq x y z
N MET A 1 27.02 -1.76 2.93
CA MET A 1 25.85 -1.32 2.13
C MET A 1 25.64 0.17 2.39
N GLY A 2 25.31 0.96 1.34
CA GLY A 2 25.15 2.41 1.50
C GLY A 2 23.80 2.81 2.12
N ALA A 3 23.69 4.04 2.64
CA ALA A 3 22.46 4.58 3.25
C ALA A 3 21.24 4.47 2.31
N TRP A 4 21.43 4.63 1.00
CA TRP A 4 20.37 4.48 0.00
C TRP A 4 19.67 3.11 0.02
N TYR A 5 20.38 2.05 0.34
CA TYR A 5 19.80 0.71 0.45
C TYR A 5 18.80 0.63 1.61
N TRP A 6 19.17 1.16 2.78
CA TRP A 6 18.31 1.15 3.96
C TRP A 6 17.07 2.02 3.78
N ILE A 7 17.23 3.19 3.15
CA ILE A 7 16.12 4.06 2.79
C ILE A 7 15.11 3.30 1.90
N GLY A 8 15.60 2.62 0.85
CA GLY A 8 14.75 1.82 -0.04
C GLY A 8 14.05 0.67 0.67
N LEU A 9 14.77 -0.04 1.54
CA LEU A 9 14.22 -1.12 2.36
C LEU A 9 13.10 -0.61 3.27
N CYS A 10 13.31 0.51 3.96
CA CYS A 10 12.29 1.13 4.82
C CYS A 10 11.06 1.55 4.03
N ALA A 11 11.24 2.12 2.83
CA ALA A 11 10.14 2.49 1.95
C ALA A 11 9.30 1.27 1.55
N GLY A 12 9.94 0.19 1.13
CA GLY A 12 9.24 -1.03 0.72
C GLY A 12 8.58 -1.78 1.87
N LEU A 13 9.24 -1.91 3.02
CA LEU A 13 8.63 -2.51 4.22
C LEU A 13 7.47 -1.67 4.73
N GLY A 14 7.61 -0.35 4.71
CA GLY A 14 6.52 0.58 5.01
C GLY A 14 5.33 0.36 4.06
N ALA A 15 5.60 0.25 2.76
CA ALA A 15 4.58 -0.01 1.75
C ALA A 15 3.85 -1.34 2.00
N GLY A 16 4.56 -2.41 2.31
CA GLY A 16 3.97 -3.70 2.69
C GLY A 16 3.06 -3.59 3.92
N ALA A 17 3.52 -2.89 4.97
CA ALA A 17 2.70 -2.64 6.16
C ALA A 17 1.45 -1.81 5.83
N GLY A 18 1.57 -0.79 4.98
CA GLY A 18 0.45 0.02 4.51
C GLY A 18 -0.58 -0.78 3.73
N VAL A 19 -0.13 -1.66 2.82
CA VAL A 19 -1.00 -2.58 2.07
C VAL A 19 -1.77 -3.49 3.03
N LEU A 20 -1.08 -4.11 3.98
CA LEU A 20 -1.69 -5.02 4.95
C LEU A 20 -2.76 -4.32 5.79
N LEU A 21 -2.45 -3.17 6.35
CA LEU A 21 -3.36 -2.41 7.21
C LEU A 21 -4.60 -1.94 6.47
N ALA A 22 -4.44 -1.43 5.24
CA ALA A 22 -5.58 -1.05 4.41
C ALA A 22 -6.47 -2.25 4.03
N GLY A 23 -5.86 -3.42 3.82
CA GLY A 23 -6.59 -4.66 3.53
C GLY A 23 -7.45 -5.13 4.70
N LEU A 24 -6.94 -5.00 5.92
CA LEU A 24 -7.64 -5.40 7.14
C LEU A 24 -8.73 -4.40 7.57
N ALA A 25 -8.57 -3.13 7.24
CA ALA A 25 -9.46 -2.05 7.67
C ALA A 25 -10.89 -2.12 7.10
N GLY A 26 -11.07 -2.73 5.92
CA GLY A 26 -12.36 -2.80 5.26
C GLY A 26 -12.71 -1.53 4.45
N ALA A 27 -14.01 -1.33 4.11
CA ALA A 27 -14.43 -0.34 3.11
C ALA A 27 -14.94 0.99 3.68
N THR A 28 -15.04 1.16 4.99
CA THR A 28 -15.53 2.41 5.56
C THR A 28 -14.48 3.52 5.53
N ARG A 29 -14.91 4.76 5.27
CA ARG A 29 -13.98 5.91 5.26
C ARG A 29 -13.20 6.04 6.57
N ALA A 30 -13.87 5.88 7.71
CA ALA A 30 -13.23 5.98 9.02
C ALA A 30 -12.16 4.91 9.20
N ALA A 31 -12.44 3.65 8.81
CA ALA A 31 -11.49 2.56 8.90
C ALA A 31 -10.28 2.77 7.97
N LEU A 32 -10.49 3.30 6.77
CA LEU A 32 -9.39 3.60 5.84
C LEU A 32 -8.51 4.76 6.34
N ILE A 33 -9.10 5.78 6.96
CA ILE A 33 -8.33 6.88 7.58
C ILE A 33 -7.52 6.33 8.76
N ALA A 34 -8.15 5.54 9.64
CA ALA A 34 -7.46 4.92 10.75
C ALA A 34 -6.31 4.02 10.28
N ALA A 35 -6.54 3.20 9.24
CA ALA A 35 -5.49 2.38 8.64
C ALA A 35 -4.34 3.22 8.07
N GLY A 36 -4.64 4.36 7.46
CA GLY A 36 -3.63 5.30 6.97
C GLY A 36 -2.78 5.85 8.11
N VAL A 37 -3.39 6.28 9.22
CA VAL A 37 -2.67 6.78 10.41
C VAL A 37 -1.80 5.68 11.02
N VAL A 38 -2.33 4.47 11.16
CA VAL A 38 -1.56 3.33 11.68
C VAL A 38 -0.44 2.94 10.72
N ALA A 39 -0.66 3.03 9.40
CA ALA A 39 0.37 2.77 8.41
C ALA A 39 1.53 3.78 8.46
N LEU A 40 1.22 5.07 8.71
CA LEU A 40 2.24 6.10 8.97
C LEU A 40 3.06 5.75 10.21
N ALA A 41 2.39 5.39 11.31
CA ALA A 41 3.07 5.04 12.56
C ALA A 41 3.90 3.75 12.42
N ALA A 42 3.39 2.74 11.72
CA ALA A 42 4.11 1.50 11.45
C ALA A 42 5.33 1.75 10.56
N GLY A 43 5.19 2.56 9.50
CA GLY A 43 6.29 2.96 8.63
C GLY A 43 7.37 3.73 9.38
N ALA A 44 6.98 4.69 10.23
CA ALA A 44 7.90 5.41 11.11
C ALA A 44 8.64 4.46 12.07
N GLY A 45 7.91 3.52 12.67
CA GLY A 45 8.46 2.51 13.57
C GLY A 45 9.48 1.60 12.90
N ILE A 46 9.21 1.17 11.66
CA ILE A 46 10.14 0.38 10.85
C ILE A 46 11.41 1.20 10.58
N GLY A 47 11.27 2.45 10.11
CA GLY A 47 12.39 3.33 9.85
C GLY A 47 13.23 3.58 11.09
N PHE A 48 12.59 3.87 12.22
CA PHE A 48 13.27 4.08 13.50
C PHE A 48 13.98 2.83 14.02
N ALA A 49 13.36 1.65 13.87
CA ALA A 49 13.97 0.38 14.30
C ALA A 49 15.21 0.03 13.47
N ILE A 50 15.24 0.43 12.20
CA ILE A 50 16.39 0.24 11.32
C ILE A 50 17.45 1.30 11.61
N ASP A 51 17.09 2.57 11.74
CA ASP A 51 18.00 3.68 12.05
C ASP A 51 18.80 3.46 13.34
N GLY A 52 18.17 2.91 14.38
CA GLY A 52 18.83 2.60 15.65
C GLY A 52 19.96 1.56 15.58
N ARG A 53 20.09 0.83 14.48
CA ARG A 53 21.09 -0.23 14.26
C ARG A 53 22.01 0.01 13.06
N TRP A 54 21.63 0.87 12.13
CA TRP A 54 22.28 1.06 10.84
C TRP A 54 22.34 2.54 10.48
N PRO A 55 23.36 3.02 9.78
CA PRO A 55 23.56 4.45 9.53
C PRO A 55 22.67 4.98 8.40
N GLY A 56 21.35 5.02 8.60
CA GLY A 56 20.39 5.57 7.62
C GLY A 56 19.85 6.95 7.98
N GLY A 57 19.87 7.30 9.25
CA GLY A 57 19.41 8.58 9.76
C GLY A 57 17.91 8.82 9.55
N TRP A 58 17.47 10.06 9.70
CA TRP A 58 16.08 10.48 9.51
C TRP A 58 15.48 10.10 8.14
N GLY A 59 16.35 9.81 7.15
CA GLY A 59 15.93 9.34 5.83
C GLY A 59 15.18 8.01 5.87
N ASP A 60 15.57 7.09 6.74
CA ASP A 60 14.92 5.78 6.88
C ASP A 60 13.51 5.92 7.48
N VAL A 61 13.37 6.80 8.47
CA VAL A 61 12.06 7.09 9.08
C VAL A 61 11.12 7.74 8.06
N ALA A 62 11.61 8.77 7.34
CA ALA A 62 10.82 9.43 6.30
C ALA A 62 10.42 8.46 5.18
N ALA A 63 11.33 7.60 4.76
CA ALA A 63 11.06 6.60 3.73
C ALA A 63 10.02 5.56 4.19
N GLY A 64 10.11 5.09 5.42
CA GLY A 64 9.11 4.19 6.01
C GLY A 64 7.71 4.82 6.06
N ILE A 65 7.62 6.08 6.49
CA ILE A 65 6.37 6.85 6.52
C ILE A 65 5.77 6.98 5.11
N LEU A 66 6.58 7.41 4.14
CA LEU A 66 6.13 7.58 2.75
C LEU A 66 5.72 6.25 2.13
N GLY A 67 6.47 5.19 2.39
CA GLY A 67 6.11 3.84 1.98
C GLY A 67 4.78 3.39 2.57
N GLY A 68 4.59 3.56 3.87
CA GLY A 68 3.34 3.22 4.56
C GLY A 68 2.12 3.92 3.96
N LEU A 69 2.25 5.22 3.70
CA LEU A 69 1.22 6.00 3.00
C LEU A 69 0.96 5.47 1.59
N ALA A 70 2.00 5.27 0.80
CA ALA A 70 1.89 4.80 -0.58
C ALA A 70 1.19 3.43 -0.64
N GLY A 71 1.56 2.50 0.23
CA GLY A 71 0.95 1.19 0.35
C GLY A 71 -0.51 1.26 0.76
N ALA A 72 -0.83 2.04 1.78
CA ALA A 72 -2.20 2.21 2.27
C ALA A 72 -3.12 2.85 1.20
N LEU A 73 -2.66 3.91 0.53
CA LEU A 73 -3.41 4.58 -0.54
C LEU A 73 -3.62 3.66 -1.75
N GLY A 74 -2.59 2.90 -2.13
CA GLY A 74 -2.66 1.93 -3.21
C GLY A 74 -3.68 0.83 -2.92
N ALA A 75 -3.56 0.18 -1.77
CA ALA A 75 -4.43 -0.92 -1.38
C ALA A 75 -5.87 -0.49 -1.09
N ALA A 76 -6.09 0.67 -0.45
CA ALA A 76 -7.42 1.16 -0.10
C ALA A 76 -8.36 1.27 -1.32
N GLN A 77 -7.83 1.67 -2.47
CA GLN A 77 -8.61 1.80 -3.70
C GLN A 77 -9.03 0.44 -4.26
N VAL A 78 -8.11 -0.54 -4.23
CA VAL A 78 -8.36 -1.90 -4.71
C VAL A 78 -9.33 -2.61 -3.78
N VAL A 79 -9.09 -2.53 -2.46
CA VAL A 79 -9.93 -3.16 -1.41
C VAL A 79 -11.36 -2.63 -1.45
N SER A 80 -11.53 -1.31 -1.46
CA SER A 80 -12.86 -0.70 -1.51
C SER A 80 -13.60 -1.04 -2.81
N GLY A 81 -12.88 -1.14 -3.93
CA GLY A 81 -13.43 -1.58 -5.21
C GLY A 81 -13.85 -3.05 -5.22
N ALA A 82 -13.06 -3.93 -4.62
CA ALA A 82 -13.36 -5.36 -4.53
C ALA A 82 -14.58 -5.65 -3.63
N LEU A 83 -14.65 -4.99 -2.47
CA LEU A 83 -15.78 -5.13 -1.54
C LEU A 83 -17.10 -4.62 -2.14
N ARG A 84 -17.06 -3.52 -2.90
CA ARG A 84 -18.25 -3.02 -3.62
C ARG A 84 -18.75 -3.99 -4.71
N ARG A 85 -17.89 -4.85 -5.24
CA ARG A 85 -18.25 -5.87 -6.23
C ARG A 85 -18.62 -7.22 -5.61
N GLY A 86 -18.87 -7.28 -4.31
CA GLY A 86 -19.30 -8.49 -3.62
C GLY A 86 -18.16 -9.40 -3.13
N GLY A 87 -16.92 -8.90 -3.11
CA GLY A 87 -15.81 -9.65 -2.52
C GLY A 87 -16.00 -9.90 -1.03
N THR A 88 -15.66 -11.10 -0.55
CA THR A 88 -15.72 -11.44 0.86
C THR A 88 -14.53 -10.82 1.62
N ARG A 89 -14.77 -10.35 2.85
CA ARG A 89 -13.69 -9.77 3.68
C ARG A 89 -12.56 -10.77 3.93
N GLY A 90 -12.89 -12.03 4.20
CA GLY A 90 -11.89 -13.06 4.49
C GLY A 90 -10.99 -13.36 3.29
N GLY A 91 -11.60 -13.60 2.12
CA GLY A 91 -10.83 -13.86 0.89
C GLY A 91 -9.94 -12.68 0.51
N LEU A 92 -10.46 -11.45 0.68
CA LEU A 92 -9.69 -10.24 0.40
C LEU A 92 -8.54 -10.04 1.39
N ALA A 93 -8.75 -10.34 2.68
CA ALA A 93 -7.70 -10.25 3.70
C ALA A 93 -6.54 -11.20 3.40
N VAL A 94 -6.83 -12.44 3.01
CA VAL A 94 -5.80 -13.43 2.61
C VAL A 94 -5.02 -12.94 1.38
N LEU A 95 -5.73 -12.45 0.36
CA LEU A 95 -5.09 -11.93 -0.86
C LEU A 95 -4.20 -10.73 -0.57
N VAL A 96 -4.69 -9.78 0.22
CA VAL A 96 -3.91 -8.59 0.61
C VAL A 96 -2.72 -8.94 1.49
N ALA A 97 -2.86 -9.90 2.41
CA ALA A 97 -1.74 -10.40 3.20
C ALA A 97 -0.66 -11.02 2.30
N GLY A 98 -1.04 -11.82 1.31
CA GLY A 98 -0.11 -12.37 0.32
C GLY A 98 0.62 -11.29 -0.47
N VAL A 99 -0.10 -10.26 -0.94
CA VAL A 99 0.50 -9.12 -1.64
C VAL A 99 1.45 -8.34 -0.72
N ALA A 100 1.06 -8.10 0.54
CA ALA A 100 1.88 -7.39 1.51
C ALA A 100 3.20 -8.14 1.81
N LEU A 101 3.14 -9.47 1.94
CA LEU A 101 4.33 -10.31 2.10
C LEU A 101 5.23 -10.27 0.86
N LEU A 102 4.65 -10.28 -0.34
CA LEU A 102 5.39 -10.17 -1.59
C LEU A 102 6.12 -8.82 -1.67
N VAL A 103 5.43 -7.72 -1.39
CA VAL A 103 6.01 -6.37 -1.33
C VAL A 103 7.14 -6.32 -0.31
N ALA A 104 6.93 -6.83 0.90
CA ALA A 104 7.97 -6.87 1.93
C ALA A 104 9.20 -7.71 1.51
N ALA A 105 9.00 -8.82 0.81
CA ALA A 105 10.08 -9.65 0.29
C ALA A 105 10.85 -8.96 -0.83
N LEU A 106 10.16 -8.29 -1.75
CA LEU A 106 10.79 -7.54 -2.85
C LEU A 106 11.58 -6.33 -2.33
N ALA A 107 11.16 -5.71 -1.24
CA ALA A 107 11.87 -4.61 -0.60
C ALA A 107 13.31 -4.98 -0.17
N LEU A 108 13.59 -6.27 0.04
CA LEU A 108 14.94 -6.75 0.36
C LEU A 108 15.91 -6.64 -0.84
N VAL A 109 15.38 -6.50 -2.05
CA VAL A 109 16.20 -6.31 -3.25
C VAL A 109 16.53 -4.83 -3.41
N PRO A 110 17.80 -4.47 -3.59
CA PRO A 110 18.20 -3.06 -3.78
C PRO A 110 17.39 -2.39 -4.89
N ALA A 111 16.98 -1.16 -4.65
CA ALA A 111 16.17 -0.31 -5.53
C ALA A 111 14.68 -0.72 -5.68
N LEU A 112 14.25 -1.95 -5.42
CA LEU A 112 12.84 -2.33 -5.58
C LEU A 112 11.93 -1.62 -4.58
N GLY A 113 12.37 -1.37 -3.35
CA GLY A 113 11.59 -0.62 -2.36
C GLY A 113 11.18 0.78 -2.82
N TYR A 114 12.04 1.47 -3.56
CA TYR A 114 11.70 2.77 -4.18
C TYR A 114 10.66 2.62 -5.28
N LEU A 115 10.84 1.59 -6.13
CA LEU A 115 9.90 1.31 -7.22
C LEU A 115 8.51 0.95 -6.68
N GLU A 116 8.43 0.20 -5.60
CA GLU A 116 7.17 -0.17 -4.94
C GLU A 116 6.44 1.05 -4.38
N ALA A 117 7.16 1.93 -3.68
CA ALA A 117 6.58 3.15 -3.13
C ALA A 117 5.98 4.05 -4.21
N LEU A 118 6.55 4.07 -5.42
CA LEU A 118 6.05 4.82 -6.57
C LEU A 118 4.97 4.04 -7.35
N ALA A 119 5.16 2.74 -7.55
CA ALA A 119 4.30 1.92 -8.38
C ALA A 119 2.92 1.67 -7.75
N LEU A 120 2.85 1.45 -6.44
CA LEU A 120 1.59 1.15 -5.77
C LEU A 120 0.52 2.24 -5.95
N PRO A 121 0.79 3.54 -5.65
CA PRO A 121 -0.20 4.59 -5.88
C PRO A 121 -0.46 4.84 -7.37
N ALA A 122 0.57 4.71 -8.23
CA ALA A 122 0.42 4.89 -9.67
C ALA A 122 -0.49 3.81 -10.30
N LEU A 123 -0.30 2.54 -9.92
CA LEU A 123 -1.15 1.43 -10.37
C LEU A 123 -2.59 1.60 -9.88
N ALA A 124 -2.77 1.99 -8.62
CA ALA A 124 -4.08 2.26 -8.06
C ALA A 124 -4.80 3.40 -8.80
N ALA A 125 -4.09 4.50 -9.11
CA ALA A 125 -4.63 5.61 -9.89
C ALA A 125 -5.01 5.17 -11.32
N ARG A 126 -4.19 4.33 -11.96
CA ARG A 126 -4.46 3.79 -13.30
C ARG A 126 -5.68 2.87 -13.30
N LEU A 127 -5.82 2.01 -12.31
CA LEU A 127 -6.98 1.14 -12.17
C LEU A 127 -8.27 1.95 -11.96
N ARG A 128 -8.20 3.04 -11.20
CA ARG A 128 -9.33 3.95 -10.99
C ARG A 128 -9.78 4.64 -12.29
N LYS A 129 -8.84 5.06 -13.14
CA LYS A 129 -9.16 5.71 -14.43
C LYS A 129 -9.83 4.75 -15.41
N ARG A 130 -9.48 3.46 -15.40
CA ARG A 130 -10.04 2.44 -16.30
C ARG A 130 -11.42 1.90 -15.87
N ALA A 131 -11.83 2.13 -14.63
CA ALA A 131 -13.09 1.63 -14.10
C ALA A 131 -14.35 2.26 -14.77
N PRO A 132 -14.40 3.57 -15.11
CA PRO A 132 -15.57 4.17 -15.76
C PRO A 132 -15.84 3.61 -17.15
N GLU A 133 -14.79 3.35 -17.94
CA GLU A 133 -14.90 2.91 -19.33
C GLU A 133 -15.53 1.51 -19.47
N ARG A 134 -15.31 0.62 -18.50
CA ARG A 134 -15.87 -0.74 -18.51
C ARG A 134 -17.39 -0.80 -18.25
N TYR A 135 -17.97 0.25 -17.69
CA TYR A 135 -19.40 0.29 -17.32
C TYR A 135 -20.19 1.30 -18.14
N ALA A 136 -19.55 2.07 -19.02
CA ALA A 136 -20.25 3.04 -19.88
C ALA A 136 -21.27 2.36 -20.80
N GLY A 137 -20.95 1.15 -21.31
CA GLY A 137 -21.84 0.38 -22.16
C GLY A 137 -23.06 -0.24 -21.48
N LEU A 138 -22.97 -0.52 -20.17
CA LEU A 138 -24.07 -1.12 -19.41
C LEU A 138 -25.14 -0.10 -18.97
N ARG A 139 -24.78 1.18 -18.89
CA ARG A 139 -25.73 2.25 -18.54
C ARG A 139 -26.69 2.60 -19.69
N THR A 140 -26.32 2.31 -20.92
CA THR A 140 -27.20 2.49 -22.08
C THR A 140 -28.28 1.42 -22.18
N LEU A 141 -27.98 0.20 -21.70
CA LEU A 141 -28.93 -0.92 -21.71
C LEU A 141 -29.95 -0.89 -20.56
N ALA A 142 -29.73 -0.08 -19.53
CA ALA A 142 -30.63 0.05 -18.36
C ALA A 142 -31.62 1.23 -18.50
N LYS A 143 -31.69 1.86 -19.66
CA LYS A 143 -32.54 3.03 -19.91
C LYS A 143 -33.76 2.76 -20.82
N ASP A 144 -33.88 1.53 -21.33
CA ASP A 144 -35.03 1.00 -22.04
C ASP A 144 -35.82 0.07 -21.12
#